data_c970ade8c9447bbf000b38018e08f0f0
#
_entry.id   c970ade8c9447bbf000b38018e08f0f0
#
_cell.length_a   1.000
_cell.length_b   1.000
_cell.length_c   1.000
_cell.angle_alpha   90.00
_cell.angle_beta   90.00
_cell.angle_gamma   90.00
#
_symmetry.space_group_name_H-M   'P 1'
#
loop_
_entity.id
_entity.type
_entity.pdbx_description
1 polymer ?
#
loop_
_entity_poly.entity_id
_entity_poly.type
_entity_poly.pdbx_seq_one_letter_code
_entity_poly.pdbx_strand_id
1 'polypeptide(L)'
;ENISTKRAENLFWLGRYLTRAITTARMIRFNIKNMLNLNRYDYNTNSRKTNKILNIALTHLTMSYPGFLDEKSIYPVKEIISLIRDKNRIGTLSFTLDMLSNLNASVKNLLAMEAWRIYEKMQKEWNAYSKKEFLTNKDHINELDKLLIYLMAYKELIDESIFKEQGLILYDIGCKIETSQLLISKLRSLLTQKLHKLIEYDVLDSMLNSYESYNSYRAYYKSSLALENVLDFLIFNTKYPKSLIYII
;
A
#
# COMPACT_ATOMS: atom_id res chain seq x y z
N GLU A 1 -5.61 -32.58 7.61
CA GLU A 1 -5.94 -32.13 8.98
C GLU A 1 -6.85 -30.92 8.90
N ASN A 2 -7.98 -30.94 9.61
CA ASN A 2 -8.90 -29.80 9.65
C ASN A 2 -8.24 -28.66 10.43
N ILE A 3 -8.04 -27.52 9.78
CA ILE A 3 -7.57 -26.30 10.42
C ILE A 3 -8.65 -25.82 11.40
N SER A 4 -8.27 -25.48 12.64
CA SER A 4 -9.23 -24.90 13.58
C SER A 4 -9.76 -23.55 13.08
N THR A 5 -11.01 -23.23 13.35
CA THR A 5 -11.66 -21.97 12.94
C THR A 5 -10.83 -20.73 13.29
N LYS A 6 -10.21 -20.69 14.47
CA LYS A 6 -9.34 -19.61 14.92
C LYS A 6 -8.08 -19.46 14.07
N ARG A 7 -7.46 -20.58 13.67
CA ARG A 7 -6.29 -20.55 12.77
C ARG A 7 -6.68 -20.09 11.37
N ALA A 8 -7.80 -20.57 10.87
CA ALA A 8 -8.38 -20.15 9.59
C ALA A 8 -8.59 -18.63 9.55
N GLU A 9 -9.23 -18.08 10.57
CA GLU A 9 -9.45 -16.64 10.71
C GLU A 9 -8.13 -15.86 10.78
N ASN A 10 -7.16 -16.32 11.57
CA ASN A 10 -5.86 -15.64 11.68
C ASN A 10 -5.10 -15.62 10.35
N LEU A 11 -5.13 -16.68 9.55
CA LEU A 11 -4.51 -16.74 8.24
C LEU A 11 -5.20 -15.78 7.25
N PHE A 12 -6.52 -15.75 7.24
CA PHE A 12 -7.28 -14.80 6.43
C PHE A 12 -6.89 -13.35 6.76
N TRP A 13 -6.87 -12.99 8.05
CA TRP A 13 -6.50 -11.65 8.48
C TRP A 13 -5.02 -11.35 8.26
N LEU A 14 -4.13 -12.34 8.35
CA LEU A 14 -2.71 -12.20 8.01
C LEU A 14 -2.55 -11.74 6.55
N GLY A 15 -3.25 -12.39 5.62
CA GLY A 15 -3.26 -11.98 4.20
C GLY A 15 -3.76 -10.54 4.01
N ARG A 16 -4.86 -10.20 4.70
CA ARG A 16 -5.42 -8.85 4.68
C ARG A 16 -4.41 -7.80 5.16
N TYR A 17 -3.88 -7.95 6.37
CA TYR A 17 -3.00 -6.93 6.97
C TYR A 17 -1.63 -6.85 6.29
N LEU A 18 -1.09 -7.96 5.79
CA LEU A 18 0.16 -7.94 5.03
C LEU A 18 0.00 -7.17 3.72
N THR A 19 -1.07 -7.44 2.98
CA THR A 19 -1.38 -6.72 1.74
C THR A 19 -1.62 -5.23 1.99
N ARG A 20 -2.33 -4.89 3.05
CA ARG A 20 -2.56 -3.51 3.49
C ARG A 20 -1.27 -2.80 3.83
N ALA A 21 -0.37 -3.43 4.60
CA ALA A 21 0.92 -2.86 4.97
C ALA A 21 1.77 -2.53 3.73
N ILE A 22 1.88 -3.48 2.78
CA ILE A 22 2.63 -3.29 1.53
C ILE A 22 2.03 -2.12 0.72
N THR A 23 0.72 -2.11 0.52
CA THR A 23 0.06 -1.10 -0.31
C THR A 23 0.13 0.28 0.33
N THR A 24 -0.09 0.38 1.63
CA THR A 24 0.00 1.63 2.39
C THR A 24 1.42 2.19 2.36
N ALA A 25 2.44 1.35 2.60
CA ALA A 25 3.85 1.77 2.56
C ALA A 25 4.24 2.29 1.16
N ARG A 26 3.81 1.60 0.08
CA ARG A 26 4.04 2.06 -1.31
C ARG A 26 3.41 3.41 -1.58
N MET A 27 2.16 3.59 -1.17
CA MET A 27 1.43 4.85 -1.41
C MET A 27 2.02 6.01 -0.63
N ILE A 28 2.34 5.83 0.65
CA ILE A 28 3.01 6.85 1.48
C ILE A 28 4.35 7.23 0.87
N ARG A 29 5.19 6.24 0.53
CA ARG A 29 6.50 6.46 -0.12
C ARG A 29 6.36 7.26 -1.41
N PHE A 30 5.39 6.92 -2.25
CA PHE A 30 5.12 7.61 -3.50
C PHE A 30 4.72 9.08 -3.25
N ASN A 31 3.80 9.32 -2.32
CA ASN A 31 3.35 10.67 -1.99
C ASN A 31 4.50 11.54 -1.44
N ILE A 32 5.38 11.00 -0.58
CA ILE A 32 6.56 11.73 -0.09
C ILE A 32 7.49 12.10 -1.27
N LYS A 33 7.76 11.16 -2.18
CA LYS A 33 8.59 11.42 -3.38
C LYS A 33 8.02 12.54 -4.24
N ASN A 34 6.72 12.54 -4.48
CA ASN A 34 6.04 13.59 -5.23
C ASN A 34 6.13 14.95 -4.53
N MET A 35 5.95 15.00 -3.22
CA MET A 35 6.09 16.23 -2.45
C MET A 35 7.52 16.80 -2.51
N LEU A 36 8.55 15.94 -2.50
CA LEU A 36 9.95 16.37 -2.65
C LEU A 36 10.25 16.92 -4.05
N ASN A 37 9.67 16.30 -5.08
CA ASN A 37 9.86 16.77 -6.46
C ASN A 37 9.25 18.16 -6.67
N LEU A 38 8.09 18.44 -6.06
CA LEU A 38 7.49 19.78 -6.11
C LEU A 38 8.38 20.86 -5.50
N ASN A 39 9.07 20.56 -4.41
CA ASN A 39 9.95 21.52 -3.75
C ASN A 39 11.21 21.82 -4.56
N ARG A 40 11.53 20.99 -5.58
CA ARG A 40 12.75 21.15 -6.38
C ARG A 40 12.57 21.84 -7.73
N TYR A 41 11.43 21.65 -8.39
CA TYR A 41 11.35 21.94 -9.84
C TYR A 41 10.20 22.80 -10.28
N ASP A 42 9.11 22.97 -9.51
CA ASP A 42 8.00 23.77 -10.05
C ASP A 42 6.98 24.24 -9.00
N TYR A 43 6.73 25.53 -9.01
CA TYR A 43 5.56 26.16 -8.37
C TYR A 43 4.30 26.02 -9.25
N ASN A 44 4.23 25.02 -10.13
CA ASN A 44 3.11 24.82 -11.03
C ASN A 44 1.83 24.48 -10.24
N THR A 45 0.78 25.23 -10.48
CA THR A 45 -0.53 25.09 -9.85
C THR A 45 -1.12 23.69 -10.04
N ASN A 46 -0.84 23.02 -11.17
CA ASN A 46 -1.34 21.70 -11.49
C ASN A 46 -0.71 20.61 -10.60
N SER A 47 0.60 20.66 -10.40
CA SER A 47 1.32 19.68 -9.54
C SER A 47 0.87 19.77 -8.09
N ARG A 48 0.54 20.97 -7.60
CA ARG A 48 -0.06 21.14 -6.25
C ARG A 48 -1.46 20.52 -6.16
N LYS A 49 -2.30 20.70 -7.18
CA LYS A 49 -3.63 20.10 -7.23
C LYS A 49 -3.54 18.58 -7.30
N THR A 50 -2.66 18.05 -8.13
CA THR A 50 -2.40 16.61 -8.22
C THR A 50 -2.00 16.04 -6.85
N ASN A 51 -1.05 16.67 -6.14
CA ASN A 51 -0.66 16.21 -4.81
C ASN A 51 -1.79 16.29 -3.78
N LYS A 52 -2.61 17.34 -3.82
CA LYS A 52 -3.79 17.41 -2.94
C LYS A 52 -4.73 16.22 -3.19
N ILE A 53 -4.98 15.88 -4.45
CA ILE A 53 -5.80 14.72 -4.84
C ILE A 53 -5.17 13.41 -4.33
N LEU A 54 -3.87 13.22 -4.53
CA LEU A 54 -3.14 12.03 -4.08
C LEU A 54 -3.14 11.88 -2.55
N ASN A 55 -3.00 12.98 -1.82
CA ASN A 55 -3.05 12.98 -0.36
C ASN A 55 -4.45 12.65 0.16
N ILE A 56 -5.50 13.21 -0.44
CA ILE A 56 -6.89 12.85 -0.13
C ILE A 56 -7.14 11.38 -0.42
N ALA A 57 -6.67 10.87 -1.56
CA ALA A 57 -6.78 9.46 -1.90
C ALA A 57 -6.05 8.55 -0.89
N LEU A 58 -4.92 8.99 -0.34
CA LEU A 58 -4.24 8.27 0.74
C LEU A 58 -5.10 8.18 2.00
N THR A 59 -5.82 9.23 2.38
CA THR A 59 -6.78 9.17 3.50
C THR A 59 -7.89 8.14 3.27
N HIS A 60 -8.47 8.12 2.08
CA HIS A 60 -9.51 7.16 1.73
C HIS A 60 -8.99 5.72 1.68
N LEU A 61 -7.79 5.52 1.13
CA LEU A 61 -7.15 4.22 1.04
C LEU A 61 -6.85 3.63 2.43
N THR A 62 -6.35 4.46 3.35
CA THR A 62 -5.97 4.05 4.71
C THR A 62 -7.13 4.09 5.69
N MET A 63 -8.23 4.75 5.33
CA MET A 63 -9.36 5.06 6.22
C MET A 63 -8.94 5.84 7.47
N SER A 64 -7.86 6.62 7.40
CA SER A 64 -7.28 7.39 8.49
C SER A 64 -7.93 8.78 8.62
N TYR A 65 -9.23 8.82 8.71
CA TYR A 65 -9.99 10.07 8.82
C TYR A 65 -9.70 10.86 10.10
N PRO A 66 -9.78 12.25 10.06
CA PRO A 66 -10.09 13.07 8.90
C PRO A 66 -8.94 13.23 7.90
N GLY A 67 -7.70 12.97 8.28
CA GLY A 67 -6.51 12.98 7.44
C GLY A 67 -6.38 14.26 6.61
N PHE A 68 -6.11 14.09 5.33
CA PHE A 68 -5.97 15.20 4.38
C PHE A 68 -7.31 15.83 3.93
N LEU A 69 -8.44 15.38 4.45
CA LEU A 69 -9.73 16.03 4.25
C LEU A 69 -9.93 17.21 5.21
N ASP A 70 -9.17 17.28 6.30
CA ASP A 70 -9.20 18.43 7.19
C ASP A 70 -8.46 19.61 6.55
N GLU A 71 -9.22 20.63 6.12
CA GLU A 71 -8.67 21.85 5.52
C GLU A 71 -7.80 22.67 6.51
N LYS A 72 -7.93 22.42 7.81
CA LYS A 72 -7.08 23.00 8.86
C LYS A 72 -5.72 22.30 8.95
N SER A 73 -5.53 21.17 8.28
CA SER A 73 -4.25 20.47 8.23
C SER A 73 -3.25 21.24 7.35
N ILE A 74 -2.73 22.31 7.90
CA ILE A 74 -1.80 23.26 7.25
C ILE A 74 -0.45 22.60 6.89
N TYR A 75 -0.15 21.44 7.47
CA TYR A 75 1.15 20.78 7.32
C TYR A 75 1.03 19.34 6.80
N PRO A 76 1.01 19.12 5.48
CA PRO A 76 0.94 17.79 4.88
C PRO A 76 2.02 16.82 5.40
N VAL A 77 3.20 17.34 5.72
CA VAL A 77 4.33 16.54 6.25
C VAL A 77 3.98 15.93 7.62
N LYS A 78 3.33 16.69 8.51
CA LYS A 78 2.93 16.18 9.84
C LYS A 78 1.92 15.04 9.71
N GLU A 79 0.97 15.15 8.80
CA GLU A 79 -0.02 14.11 8.54
C GLU A 79 0.64 12.86 7.98
N ILE A 80 1.58 12.98 7.05
CA ILE A 80 2.34 11.84 6.53
C ILE A 80 3.14 11.15 7.64
N ILE A 81 3.80 11.91 8.51
CA ILE A 81 4.54 11.35 9.66
C ILE A 81 3.58 10.62 10.61
N SER A 82 2.40 11.18 10.88
CA SER A 82 1.36 10.51 11.67
C SER A 82 0.93 9.20 11.02
N LEU A 83 0.67 9.19 9.71
CA LEU A 83 0.31 7.98 8.95
C LEU A 83 1.40 6.89 9.01
N ILE A 84 2.66 7.27 9.14
CA ILE A 84 3.76 6.31 9.27
C ILE A 84 3.86 5.79 10.70
N ARG A 85 3.83 6.68 11.72
CA ARG A 85 4.35 6.41 13.06
C ARG A 85 3.32 6.25 14.17
N ASP A 86 2.10 6.75 13.99
CA ASP A 86 1.08 6.70 15.04
C ASP A 86 0.48 5.30 15.18
N LYS A 87 0.78 4.63 16.28
CA LYS A 87 0.26 3.28 16.58
C LYS A 87 -1.18 3.26 17.08
N ASN A 88 -1.65 4.39 17.60
CA ASN A 88 -2.97 4.46 18.23
C ASN A 88 -4.07 4.85 17.24
N ARG A 89 -3.68 5.32 16.05
CA ARG A 89 -4.61 5.75 15.01
C ARG A 89 -4.87 4.61 14.03
N ILE A 90 -6.12 4.19 13.93
CA ILE A 90 -6.58 3.19 12.97
C ILE A 90 -6.25 3.64 11.54
N GLY A 91 -5.80 2.72 10.71
CA GLY A 91 -5.46 2.98 9.31
C GLY A 91 -4.02 3.43 9.07
N THR A 92 -3.26 3.79 10.09
CA THR A 92 -1.84 4.11 9.94
C THR A 92 -0.99 2.88 9.65
N LEU A 93 0.21 3.11 9.11
CA LEU A 93 1.15 2.03 8.82
C LEU A 93 1.61 1.32 10.09
N SER A 94 1.96 2.08 11.15
CA SER A 94 2.37 1.49 12.43
C SER A 94 1.25 0.71 13.11
N PHE A 95 0.00 1.16 13.05
CA PHE A 95 -1.15 0.38 13.52
C PHE A 95 -1.30 -0.92 12.73
N THR A 96 -1.19 -0.84 11.40
CA THR A 96 -1.30 -2.01 10.51
C THR A 96 -0.20 -3.03 10.79
N LEU A 97 1.04 -2.59 11.02
CA LEU A 97 2.16 -3.46 11.37
C LEU A 97 2.01 -4.08 12.77
N ASP A 98 1.37 -3.37 13.69
CA ASP A 98 1.08 -3.90 15.04
C ASP A 98 0.04 -5.03 14.98
N MET A 99 -1.03 -4.84 14.18
CA MET A 99 -2.01 -5.90 13.91
C MET A 99 -1.37 -7.11 13.20
N LEU A 100 -0.50 -6.86 12.23
CA LEU A 100 0.27 -7.91 11.55
C LEU A 100 1.15 -8.69 12.54
N SER A 101 1.77 -8.01 13.51
CA SER A 101 2.58 -8.63 14.56
C SER A 101 1.79 -9.61 15.43
N ASN A 102 0.60 -9.21 15.86
CA ASN A 102 -0.29 -10.07 16.65
C ASN A 102 -0.73 -11.32 15.89
N LEU A 103 -1.05 -11.17 14.61
CA LEU A 103 -1.43 -12.27 13.74
C LEU A 103 -0.26 -13.22 13.47
N ASN A 104 0.93 -12.66 13.18
CA ASN A 104 2.14 -13.43 12.95
C ASN A 104 2.48 -14.31 14.16
N ALA A 105 2.39 -13.78 15.38
CA ALA A 105 2.58 -14.57 16.60
C ALA A 105 1.60 -15.73 16.72
N SER A 106 0.35 -15.53 16.29
CA SER A 106 -0.72 -16.54 16.36
C SER A 106 -0.54 -17.70 15.37
N VAL A 107 0.18 -17.47 14.26
CA VAL A 107 0.40 -18.47 13.19
C VAL A 107 1.84 -18.96 13.12
N LYS A 108 2.68 -18.60 14.09
CA LYS A 108 4.13 -18.90 14.12
C LYS A 108 4.45 -20.35 13.77
N ASN A 109 3.68 -21.29 14.29
CA ASN A 109 3.92 -22.73 14.11
C ASN A 109 3.60 -23.24 12.69
N LEU A 110 3.00 -22.39 11.85
CA LEU A 110 2.66 -22.71 10.46
C LEU A 110 3.69 -22.15 9.49
N LEU A 111 4.59 -21.29 9.95
CA LEU A 111 5.57 -20.58 9.13
C LEU A 111 6.94 -21.27 9.19
N ALA A 112 7.66 -21.25 8.07
CA ALA A 112 9.06 -21.63 8.05
C ALA A 112 9.91 -20.71 8.94
N MET A 113 11.02 -21.24 9.43
CA MET A 113 11.93 -20.50 10.29
C MET A 113 12.50 -19.25 9.61
N GLU A 114 12.73 -19.30 8.29
CA GLU A 114 13.18 -18.18 7.48
C GLU A 114 12.16 -17.02 7.48
N ALA A 115 10.89 -17.34 7.29
CA ALA A 115 9.80 -16.34 7.33
C ALA A 115 9.77 -15.62 8.69
N TRP A 116 9.89 -16.41 9.77
CA TRP A 116 9.94 -15.87 11.12
C TRP A 116 11.16 -14.94 11.33
N ARG A 117 12.36 -15.34 10.90
CA ARG A 117 13.59 -14.55 11.03
C ARG A 117 13.53 -13.23 10.27
N ILE A 118 13.01 -13.25 9.05
CA ILE A 118 12.81 -12.03 8.24
C ILE A 118 11.85 -11.09 8.93
N TYR A 119 10.75 -11.62 9.46
CA TYR A 119 9.76 -10.83 10.19
C TYR A 119 10.34 -10.20 11.46
N GLU A 120 11.05 -10.95 12.28
CA GLU A 120 11.70 -10.43 13.50
C GLU A 120 12.72 -9.32 13.17
N LYS A 121 13.52 -9.51 12.11
CA LYS A 121 14.48 -8.49 11.65
C LYS A 121 13.75 -7.22 11.22
N MET A 122 12.72 -7.34 10.42
CA MET A 122 11.86 -6.22 10.01
C MET A 122 11.31 -5.46 11.23
N GLN A 123 10.74 -6.18 12.19
CA GLN A 123 10.14 -5.59 13.38
C GLN A 123 11.18 -4.86 14.25
N LYS A 124 12.37 -5.44 14.40
CA LYS A 124 13.47 -4.81 15.12
C LYS A 124 13.92 -3.51 14.47
N GLU A 125 14.09 -3.50 13.16
CA GLU A 125 14.48 -2.30 12.41
C GLU A 125 13.38 -1.23 12.42
N TRP A 126 12.12 -1.62 12.24
CA TRP A 126 10.99 -0.70 12.33
C TRP A 126 10.84 -0.07 13.72
N ASN A 127 11.01 -0.85 14.77
CA ASN A 127 11.00 -0.33 16.15
C ASN A 127 12.18 0.62 16.43
N ALA A 128 13.35 0.37 15.86
CA ALA A 128 14.48 1.28 15.95
C ALA A 128 14.23 2.59 15.21
N TYR A 129 13.66 2.52 14.01
CA TYR A 129 13.23 3.69 13.24
C TYR A 129 12.16 4.52 13.97
N SER A 130 11.17 3.88 14.58
CA SER A 130 10.07 4.55 15.28
C SER A 130 10.54 5.39 16.48
N LYS A 131 11.72 5.12 17.02
CA LYS A 131 12.34 5.86 18.14
C LYS A 131 13.22 7.03 17.69
N LYS A 132 13.58 7.10 16.40
CA LYS A 132 14.43 8.17 15.90
C LYS A 132 13.68 9.50 15.86
N GLU A 133 14.36 10.56 16.22
CA GLU A 133 13.90 11.95 16.12
C GLU A 133 14.59 12.67 14.97
N PHE A 134 14.07 13.83 14.58
CA PHE A 134 14.66 14.71 13.56
C PHE A 134 14.93 14.06 12.19
N LEU A 135 14.02 13.21 11.74
CA LEU A 135 14.13 12.54 10.44
C LEU A 135 13.73 13.47 9.29
N THR A 136 14.48 13.38 8.20
CA THR A 136 14.16 14.02 6.92
C THR A 136 13.18 13.17 6.10
N ASN A 137 12.55 13.78 5.10
CA ASN A 137 11.71 13.03 4.15
C ASN A 137 12.49 11.91 3.43
N LYS A 138 13.79 12.11 3.18
CA LYS A 138 14.66 11.09 2.59
C LYS A 138 14.86 9.91 3.53
N ASP A 139 14.98 10.16 4.83
CA ASP A 139 15.09 9.10 5.83
C ASP A 139 13.80 8.28 5.89
N HIS A 140 12.64 8.92 5.84
CA HIS A 140 11.35 8.22 5.77
C HIS A 140 11.24 7.34 4.51
N ILE A 141 11.66 7.84 3.34
CA ILE A 141 11.67 7.05 2.10
C ILE A 141 12.58 5.83 2.24
N ASN A 142 13.80 6.00 2.74
CA ASN A 142 14.77 4.92 2.91
C ASN A 142 14.24 3.82 3.86
N GLU A 143 13.58 4.20 4.95
CA GLU A 143 13.01 3.23 5.88
C GLU A 143 11.79 2.52 5.28
N LEU A 144 10.96 3.23 4.50
CA LEU A 144 9.85 2.60 3.77
C LEU A 144 10.34 1.66 2.66
N ASP A 145 11.45 1.97 1.99
CA ASP A 145 12.07 1.07 1.01
C ASP A 145 12.55 -0.23 1.67
N LYS A 146 13.23 -0.14 2.83
CA LYS A 146 13.64 -1.31 3.62
C LYS A 146 12.44 -2.13 4.09
N LEU A 147 11.44 -1.47 4.66
CA LEU A 147 10.21 -2.11 5.11
C LEU A 147 9.54 -2.90 3.99
N LEU A 148 9.44 -2.30 2.79
CA LEU A 148 8.86 -2.96 1.62
C LEU A 148 9.64 -4.20 1.19
N ILE A 149 10.99 -4.15 1.22
CA ILE A 149 11.82 -5.32 0.93
C ILE A 149 11.52 -6.45 1.91
N TYR A 150 11.46 -6.16 3.21
CA TYR A 150 11.15 -7.16 4.22
C TYR A 150 9.74 -7.73 4.08
N LEU A 151 8.73 -6.87 3.88
CA LEU A 151 7.34 -7.31 3.73
C LEU A 151 7.15 -8.19 2.49
N MET A 152 7.83 -7.87 1.39
CA MET A 152 7.77 -8.66 0.16
C MET A 152 8.49 -10.00 0.32
N ALA A 153 9.68 -10.00 0.92
CA ALA A 153 10.40 -11.24 1.23
C ALA A 153 9.60 -12.13 2.19
N TYR A 154 9.00 -11.53 3.21
CA TYR A 154 8.15 -12.23 4.16
C TYR A 154 6.91 -12.83 3.48
N LYS A 155 6.28 -12.10 2.57
CA LYS A 155 5.13 -12.59 1.80
C LYS A 155 5.50 -13.84 0.99
N GLU A 156 6.60 -13.80 0.25
CA GLU A 156 7.07 -14.93 -0.55
C GLU A 156 7.36 -16.16 0.31
N LEU A 157 8.05 -15.96 1.45
CA LEU A 157 8.34 -17.04 2.38
C LEU A 157 7.09 -17.65 3.04
N ILE A 158 6.01 -16.88 3.21
CA ILE A 158 4.71 -17.42 3.63
C ILE A 158 4.14 -18.31 2.54
N ASP A 159 4.15 -17.83 1.29
CA ASP A 159 3.60 -18.55 0.14
C ASP A 159 4.34 -19.91 -0.07
N GLU A 160 5.63 -20.00 0.28
CA GLU A 160 6.41 -21.23 0.27
C GLU A 160 6.17 -22.13 1.49
N SER A 161 5.88 -21.53 2.66
CA SER A 161 5.88 -22.22 3.96
C SER A 161 4.58 -22.91 4.30
N ILE A 162 3.46 -22.30 3.94
CA ILE A 162 2.15 -22.81 4.30
C ILE A 162 1.77 -23.94 3.37
N PHE A 163 1.49 -25.13 3.94
CA PHE A 163 1.01 -26.29 3.18
C PHE A 163 -0.14 -25.87 2.25
N LYS A 164 -0.09 -26.32 0.97
CA LYS A 164 -1.03 -25.96 -0.12
C LYS A 164 -2.49 -26.36 0.11
N GLU A 165 -2.85 -26.76 1.33
CA GLU A 165 -4.19 -27.13 1.69
C GLU A 165 -5.00 -25.92 2.19
N GLN A 166 -5.99 -26.11 3.00
CA GLN A 166 -6.99 -25.11 3.41
C GLN A 166 -6.42 -23.78 3.96
N GLY A 167 -5.24 -23.82 4.60
CA GLY A 167 -4.63 -22.64 5.22
C GLY A 167 -4.13 -21.61 4.22
N LEU A 168 -3.44 -22.06 3.15
CA LEU A 168 -2.94 -21.17 2.11
C LEU A 168 -4.10 -20.53 1.32
N ILE A 169 -5.17 -21.29 1.08
CA ILE A 169 -6.36 -20.76 0.41
C ILE A 169 -6.97 -19.57 1.18
N LEU A 170 -7.10 -19.70 2.51
CA LEU A 170 -7.68 -18.65 3.33
C LEU A 170 -6.80 -17.39 3.39
N TYR A 171 -5.48 -17.58 3.49
CA TYR A 171 -4.53 -16.49 3.41
C TYR A 171 -4.61 -15.79 2.05
N ASP A 172 -4.64 -16.54 0.94
CA ASP A 172 -4.74 -16.01 -0.42
C ASP A 172 -6.06 -15.25 -0.64
N ILE A 173 -7.19 -15.79 -0.16
CA ILE A 173 -8.48 -15.09 -0.15
C ILE A 173 -8.36 -13.76 0.59
N GLY A 174 -7.71 -13.74 1.75
CA GLY A 174 -7.43 -12.51 2.50
C GLY A 174 -6.64 -11.49 1.67
N CYS A 175 -5.56 -11.94 1.02
CA CYS A 175 -4.75 -11.10 0.12
C CYS A 175 -5.56 -10.54 -1.05
N LYS A 176 -6.35 -11.37 -1.71
CA LYS A 176 -7.16 -10.99 -2.87
C LYS A 176 -8.27 -10.00 -2.52
N ILE A 177 -9.01 -10.25 -1.44
CA ILE A 177 -10.04 -9.33 -0.97
C ILE A 177 -9.43 -7.97 -0.63
N GLU A 178 -8.31 -7.93 0.10
CA GLU A 178 -7.67 -6.67 0.45
C GLU A 178 -7.15 -5.94 -0.79
N THR A 179 -6.50 -6.65 -1.72
CA THR A 179 -6.02 -6.06 -2.98
C THR A 179 -7.15 -5.44 -3.78
N SER A 180 -8.29 -6.16 -3.91
CA SER A 180 -9.47 -5.68 -4.63
C SER A 180 -10.07 -4.43 -3.96
N GLN A 181 -10.24 -4.44 -2.65
CA GLN A 181 -10.76 -3.29 -1.89
C GLN A 181 -9.87 -2.06 -2.01
N LEU A 182 -8.55 -2.23 -1.89
CA LEU A 182 -7.59 -1.14 -2.01
C LEU A 182 -7.52 -0.59 -3.44
N LEU A 183 -7.61 -1.44 -4.45
CA LEU A 183 -7.69 -1.00 -5.85
C LEU A 183 -8.99 -0.21 -6.11
N ILE A 184 -10.13 -0.72 -5.68
CA ILE A 184 -11.44 -0.03 -5.81
C ILE A 184 -11.40 1.32 -5.08
N SER A 185 -10.88 1.36 -3.85
CA SER A 185 -10.73 2.60 -3.08
C SER A 185 -9.87 3.63 -3.83
N LYS A 186 -8.76 3.19 -4.41
CA LYS A 186 -7.87 4.04 -5.21
C LYS A 186 -8.55 4.55 -6.48
N LEU A 187 -9.22 3.69 -7.24
CA LEU A 187 -9.98 4.07 -8.44
C LEU A 187 -11.06 5.11 -8.10
N ARG A 188 -11.83 4.86 -7.06
CA ARG A 188 -12.92 5.77 -6.63
C ARG A 188 -12.39 7.13 -6.18
N SER A 189 -11.32 7.14 -5.40
CA SER A 189 -10.78 8.40 -4.85
C SER A 189 -10.05 9.25 -5.88
N LEU A 190 -9.47 8.64 -6.93
CA LEU A 190 -8.68 9.35 -7.92
C LEU A 190 -9.44 9.68 -9.22
N LEU A 191 -10.38 8.82 -9.64
CA LEU A 191 -10.92 8.85 -11.01
C LEU A 191 -12.41 9.18 -11.10
N THR A 192 -13.11 9.46 -10.00
CA THR A 192 -14.54 9.79 -10.04
C THR A 192 -14.84 11.26 -10.32
N GLN A 193 -13.84 12.13 -10.20
CA GLN A 193 -13.99 13.55 -10.45
C GLN A 193 -13.55 13.90 -11.87
N LYS A 194 -14.29 14.79 -12.54
CA LYS A 194 -13.86 15.34 -13.82
C LYS A 194 -12.70 16.30 -13.60
N LEU A 195 -11.53 15.93 -14.10
CA LEU A 195 -10.30 16.70 -13.97
C LEU A 195 -9.96 17.41 -15.28
N HIS A 196 -9.18 18.49 -15.17
CA HIS A 196 -8.57 19.11 -16.35
C HIS A 196 -7.52 18.15 -16.95
N LYS A 197 -7.41 18.07 -18.27
CA LYS A 197 -6.56 17.10 -19.00
C LYS A 197 -5.14 16.92 -18.43
N LEU A 198 -4.47 18.02 -18.07
CA LEU A 198 -3.12 17.94 -17.51
C LEU A 198 -3.09 17.28 -16.12
N ILE A 199 -4.05 17.62 -15.26
CA ILE A 199 -4.17 17.03 -13.92
C ILE A 199 -4.60 15.56 -14.04
N GLU A 200 -5.50 15.24 -14.96
CA GLU A 200 -5.91 13.88 -15.23
C GLU A 200 -4.71 13.00 -15.63
N TYR A 201 -3.89 13.50 -16.56
CA TYR A 201 -2.65 12.80 -16.95
C TYR A 201 -1.74 12.53 -15.76
N ASP A 202 -1.45 13.54 -14.93
CA ASP A 202 -0.60 13.41 -13.75
C ASP A 202 -1.19 12.44 -12.71
N VAL A 203 -2.51 12.42 -12.55
CA VAL A 203 -3.21 11.49 -11.65
C VAL A 203 -3.14 10.05 -12.17
N LEU A 204 -3.36 9.83 -13.46
CA LEU A 204 -3.26 8.51 -14.08
C LEU A 204 -1.83 7.96 -14.01
N ASP A 205 -0.84 8.80 -14.32
CA ASP A 205 0.58 8.47 -14.17
C ASP A 205 0.92 8.08 -12.73
N SER A 206 0.52 8.92 -11.78
CA SER A 206 0.72 8.69 -10.35
C SER A 206 0.03 7.41 -9.86
N MET A 207 -1.16 7.13 -10.36
CA MET A 207 -1.88 5.92 -10.03
C MET A 207 -1.14 4.66 -10.47
N LEU A 208 -0.68 4.62 -11.72
CA LEU A 208 0.06 3.47 -12.26
C LEU A 208 1.41 3.30 -11.57
N ASN A 209 2.14 4.39 -11.32
CA ASN A 209 3.43 4.35 -10.62
C ASN A 209 3.28 3.89 -9.16
N SER A 210 2.31 4.44 -8.41
CA SER A 210 2.07 4.05 -7.01
C SER A 210 1.57 2.60 -6.87
N TYR A 211 1.04 2.00 -7.94
CA TYR A 211 0.59 0.61 -8.01
C TYR A 211 1.65 -0.32 -8.62
N GLU A 212 2.85 0.23 -8.96
CA GLU A 212 3.94 -0.50 -9.65
C GLU A 212 3.44 -1.19 -10.94
N SER A 213 2.64 -0.47 -11.73
CA SER A 213 1.96 -0.98 -12.93
C SER A 213 2.29 -0.21 -14.20
N TYR A 214 3.03 0.90 -14.08
CA TYR A 214 3.31 1.79 -15.19
C TYR A 214 4.02 1.09 -16.36
N ASN A 215 5.09 0.33 -16.08
CA ASN A 215 5.84 -0.37 -17.12
C ASN A 215 5.00 -1.45 -17.81
N SER A 216 4.18 -2.19 -17.04
CA SER A 216 3.27 -3.18 -17.60
C SER A 216 2.19 -2.55 -18.47
N TYR A 217 1.64 -1.41 -18.05
CA TYR A 217 0.72 -0.62 -18.86
C TYR A 217 1.36 -0.18 -20.18
N ARG A 218 2.57 0.41 -20.13
CA ARG A 218 3.30 0.87 -21.31
C ARG A 218 3.63 -0.26 -22.27
N ALA A 219 3.98 -1.43 -21.76
CA ALA A 219 4.23 -2.61 -22.59
C ALA A 219 2.98 -3.08 -23.34
N TYR A 220 1.80 -2.93 -22.71
CA TYR A 220 0.54 -3.40 -23.28
C TYR A 220 -0.08 -2.39 -24.25
N TYR A 221 -0.19 -1.11 -23.84
CA TYR A 221 -0.90 -0.09 -24.62
C TYR A 221 -0.01 0.76 -25.53
N LYS A 222 1.30 0.78 -25.36
CA LYS A 222 2.29 1.52 -26.18
C LYS A 222 2.04 3.04 -26.34
N SER A 223 0.88 3.55 -25.98
CA SER A 223 0.39 4.89 -26.30
C SER A 223 0.27 5.79 -25.07
N SER A 224 -0.25 7.00 -25.28
CA SER A 224 -0.53 7.97 -24.25
C SER A 224 -1.45 7.43 -23.15
N LEU A 225 -1.28 7.94 -21.94
CA LEU A 225 -2.18 7.69 -20.83
C LEU A 225 -3.57 8.27 -21.14
N ALA A 226 -4.56 7.40 -21.18
CA ALA A 226 -5.97 7.74 -21.33
C ALA A 226 -6.78 7.03 -20.24
N LEU A 227 -7.76 7.70 -19.67
CA LEU A 227 -8.60 7.18 -18.59
C LEU A 227 -9.21 5.83 -18.96
N GLU A 228 -9.77 5.71 -20.16
CA GLU A 228 -10.41 4.48 -20.65
C GLU A 228 -9.43 3.31 -20.67
N ASN A 229 -8.22 3.52 -21.19
CA ASN A 229 -7.19 2.49 -21.27
C ASN A 229 -6.67 2.07 -19.89
N VAL A 230 -6.53 3.03 -18.95
CA VAL A 230 -6.11 2.72 -17.58
C VAL A 230 -7.18 1.93 -16.85
N LEU A 231 -8.46 2.29 -17.02
CA LEU A 231 -9.58 1.54 -16.44
C LEU A 231 -9.68 0.13 -17.02
N ASP A 232 -9.57 0.01 -18.36
CA ASP A 232 -9.55 -1.31 -19.02
C ASP A 232 -8.41 -2.17 -18.48
N PHE A 233 -7.20 -1.61 -18.36
CA PHE A 233 -6.03 -2.31 -17.87
C PHE A 233 -6.16 -2.78 -16.42
N LEU A 234 -6.65 -1.90 -15.52
CA LEU A 234 -6.71 -2.19 -14.10
C LEU A 234 -7.97 -2.95 -13.67
N ILE A 235 -9.04 -2.92 -14.47
CA ILE A 235 -10.31 -3.58 -14.12
C ILE A 235 -10.53 -4.83 -14.96
N PHE A 236 -10.42 -4.73 -16.28
CA PHE A 236 -10.94 -5.76 -17.21
C PHE A 236 -9.85 -6.62 -17.88
N ASN A 237 -8.57 -6.31 -17.71
CA ASN A 237 -7.51 -7.07 -18.38
C ASN A 237 -7.31 -8.43 -17.72
N THR A 238 -7.78 -9.50 -18.38
CA THR A 238 -7.71 -10.89 -17.89
C THR A 238 -6.29 -11.47 -17.85
N LYS A 239 -5.30 -10.81 -18.48
CA LYS A 239 -3.90 -11.26 -18.53
C LYS A 239 -3.00 -10.53 -17.54
N TYR A 240 -3.48 -9.43 -16.95
CA TYR A 240 -2.69 -8.63 -16.02
C TYR A 240 -2.93 -9.08 -14.57
N PRO A 241 -1.91 -9.63 -13.86
CA PRO A 241 -2.10 -10.24 -12.53
C PRO A 241 -2.59 -9.31 -11.43
N LYS A 242 -2.52 -7.99 -11.66
CA LYS A 242 -2.98 -6.99 -10.70
C LYS A 242 -4.29 -6.31 -11.14
N SER A 243 -4.93 -6.76 -12.22
CA SER A 243 -6.25 -6.27 -12.60
C SER A 243 -7.33 -6.86 -11.70
N LEU A 244 -8.44 -6.14 -11.54
CA LEU A 244 -9.54 -6.58 -10.68
C LEU A 244 -10.12 -7.92 -11.14
N ILE A 245 -10.36 -8.08 -12.44
CA ILE A 245 -10.91 -9.33 -13.01
C ILE A 245 -9.98 -10.53 -12.85
N TYR A 246 -8.66 -10.32 -12.84
CA TYR A 246 -7.69 -11.39 -12.62
C TYR A 246 -7.61 -11.81 -11.15
N ILE A 247 -7.81 -10.87 -10.23
CA ILE A 247 -7.71 -11.11 -8.78
C ILE A 247 -8.93 -11.88 -8.27
N ILE A 248 -10.12 -11.63 -8.82
CA ILE A 248 -11.38 -12.26 -8.41
C ILE A 248 -11.50 -13.66 -9.02
#